data_8ed83463e703a6e0b256d170a16d234b
#
_entry.id   8ed83463e703a6e0b256d170a16d234b
#
_cell.length_a   1.000
_cell.length_b   1.000
_cell.length_c   1.000
_cell.angle_alpha   90.00
_cell.angle_beta   90.00
_cell.angle_gamma   90.00
#
_symmetry.space_group_name_H-M   'P 1'
#
loop_
_entity.id
_entity.type
_entity.pdbx_description
1 polymer ?
#
loop_
_entity_poly.entity_id
_entity_poly.type
_entity_poly.pdbx_seq_one_letter_code
_entity_poly.pdbx_strand_id
1 'polypeptide(L)'
;MAQYAIAFDLDTKQMEADGISKSDRTSIYQSEIPNALSACGFTAHPQGSLYHTESEQNPINAIMKLQGSLTNNAPRFCQYVKRVHVFRMEEWSDVTDLIANRASAPSPDAEEELEEQEELATVE
;
A
#
# COMPACT_ATOMS: atom_id res chain seq x y z
N MET A 1 -0.64 -14.49 -19.26
CA MET A 1 -0.12 -13.35 -18.47
C MET A 1 -1.25 -12.77 -17.66
N ALA A 2 -0.94 -12.10 -16.57
CA ALA A 2 -1.95 -11.58 -15.66
C ALA A 2 -1.44 -10.31 -14.98
N GLN A 3 -2.34 -9.60 -14.31
CA GLN A 3 -1.96 -8.52 -13.41
C GLN A 3 -1.67 -9.10 -12.03
N TYR A 4 -0.78 -8.44 -11.31
CA TYR A 4 -0.35 -8.87 -9.98
C TYR A 4 -0.47 -7.73 -9.00
N ALA A 5 -0.71 -8.09 -7.75
CA ALA A 5 -0.73 -7.15 -6.64
C ALA A 5 0.32 -7.55 -5.61
N ILE A 6 0.84 -6.56 -4.91
CA ILE A 6 1.72 -6.74 -3.76
C ILE A 6 1.07 -6.12 -2.53
N ALA A 7 1.03 -6.88 -1.46
CA ALA A 7 0.62 -6.39 -0.14
C ALA A 7 1.75 -6.63 0.83
N PHE A 8 2.04 -5.65 1.69
CA PHE A 8 3.16 -5.75 2.62
C PHE A 8 2.83 -5.12 3.96
N ASP A 9 3.61 -5.50 4.96
CA ASP A 9 3.52 -4.97 6.30
C ASP A 9 4.93 -4.72 6.84
N LEU A 10 5.18 -3.52 7.33
CA LEU A 10 6.49 -3.14 7.86
C LEU A 10 6.46 -3.08 9.38
N ASP A 11 7.60 -3.38 9.98
CA ASP A 11 7.77 -3.30 11.43
C ASP A 11 8.07 -1.87 11.86
N THR A 12 7.01 -1.07 12.01
CA THR A 12 7.12 0.33 12.40
C THR A 12 7.63 0.50 13.83
N LYS A 13 7.35 -0.45 14.70
CA LYS A 13 7.85 -0.45 16.08
C LYS A 13 9.36 -0.63 16.11
N GLN A 14 9.88 -1.53 15.28
CA GLN A 14 11.32 -1.73 15.18
C GLN A 14 12.02 -0.51 14.56
N MET A 15 11.41 0.11 13.57
CA MET A 15 11.92 1.37 13.00
C MET A 15 12.06 2.44 14.08
N GLU A 16 11.04 2.57 14.91
CA GLU A 16 11.03 3.54 16.00
C GLU A 16 12.09 3.19 17.05
N ALA A 17 12.21 1.93 17.41
CA ALA A 17 13.24 1.45 18.35
C ALA A 17 14.66 1.69 17.82
N ASP A 18 14.85 1.59 16.52
CA ASP A 18 16.15 1.83 15.87
C ASP A 18 16.45 3.32 15.66
N GLY A 19 15.56 4.21 16.10
CA GLY A 19 15.78 5.65 16.04
C GLY A 19 15.43 6.28 14.70
N ILE A 20 14.69 5.61 13.84
CA ILE A 20 14.24 6.20 12.58
C ILE A 20 13.15 7.22 12.88
N SER A 21 13.39 8.49 12.51
CA SER A 21 12.46 9.57 12.78
C SER A 21 11.13 9.39 12.05
N LYS A 22 10.10 10.05 12.57
CA LYS A 22 8.79 10.05 11.92
C LYS A 22 8.88 10.58 10.49
N SER A 23 9.70 11.61 10.26
CA SER A 23 9.94 12.16 8.93
C SER A 23 10.54 11.12 7.98
N ASP A 24 11.54 10.37 8.44
CA ASP A 24 12.17 9.34 7.64
C ASP A 24 11.22 8.16 7.38
N ARG A 25 10.43 7.76 8.37
CA ARG A 25 9.39 6.73 8.17
C ARG A 25 8.37 7.15 7.12
N THR A 26 7.93 8.40 7.18
CA THR A 26 7.02 8.97 6.19
C THR A 26 7.65 8.94 4.79
N SER A 27 8.92 9.29 4.68
CA SER A 27 9.65 9.28 3.41
C SER A 27 9.73 7.87 2.81
N ILE A 28 9.90 6.84 3.64
CA ILE A 28 9.90 5.44 3.17
C ILE A 28 8.57 5.12 2.49
N TYR A 29 7.46 5.44 3.13
CA TYR A 29 6.12 5.12 2.60
C TYR A 29 5.71 5.99 1.41
N GLN A 30 6.11 7.26 1.39
CA GLN A 30 5.65 8.22 0.37
C GLN A 30 6.59 8.36 -0.83
N SER A 31 7.85 8.00 -0.69
CA SER A 31 8.83 8.18 -1.76
C SER A 31 9.57 6.89 -2.10
N GLU A 32 10.23 6.27 -1.13
CA GLU A 32 11.11 5.13 -1.38
C GLU A 32 10.35 3.92 -1.93
N ILE A 33 9.27 3.53 -1.28
CA ILE A 33 8.46 2.39 -1.69
C ILE A 33 7.74 2.66 -3.01
N PRO A 34 6.99 3.77 -3.18
CA PRO A 34 6.34 4.04 -4.46
C PRO A 34 7.29 4.10 -5.64
N ASN A 35 8.46 4.71 -5.46
CA ASN A 35 9.45 4.81 -6.53
C ASN A 35 10.00 3.43 -6.91
N ALA A 36 10.31 2.58 -5.92
CA ALA A 36 10.80 1.24 -6.18
C ALA A 36 9.74 0.36 -6.85
N LEU A 37 8.49 0.43 -6.42
CA LEU A 37 7.39 -0.35 -6.99
C LEU A 37 7.03 0.13 -8.39
N SER A 38 7.01 1.44 -8.61
CA SER A 38 6.75 2.01 -9.92
C SER A 38 7.82 1.60 -10.94
N ALA A 39 9.08 1.56 -10.51
CA ALA A 39 10.19 1.16 -11.38
C ALA A 39 10.08 -0.28 -11.88
N CYS A 40 9.37 -1.15 -11.18
CA CYS A 40 9.17 -2.54 -11.58
C CYS A 40 7.74 -2.86 -12.04
N GLY A 41 6.92 -1.84 -12.29
CA GLY A 41 5.61 -2.03 -12.91
C GLY A 41 4.42 -2.01 -11.98
N PHE A 42 4.61 -1.90 -10.66
CA PHE A 42 3.52 -1.79 -9.70
C PHE A 42 3.14 -0.31 -9.51
N THR A 43 2.44 0.22 -10.50
CA THR A 43 2.19 1.65 -10.63
C THR A 43 0.88 2.12 -10.01
N ALA A 44 -0.09 1.22 -9.82
CA ALA A 44 -1.36 1.56 -9.19
C ALA A 44 -1.28 1.37 -7.68
N HIS A 45 -1.76 2.36 -6.95
CA HIS A 45 -1.73 2.38 -5.48
C HIS A 45 -3.13 2.67 -4.94
N PRO A 46 -4.01 1.63 -4.86
CA PRO A 46 -5.39 1.85 -4.44
C PRO A 46 -5.55 2.15 -2.96
N GLN A 47 -4.64 1.66 -2.13
CA GLN A 47 -4.68 1.92 -0.69
C GLN A 47 -3.37 1.57 0.00
N GLY A 48 -3.06 2.25 1.09
CA GLY A 48 -2.01 1.97 2.07
C GLY A 48 -0.83 1.15 1.58
N SER A 49 -0.75 -0.09 2.04
CA SER A 49 0.34 -1.03 1.72
C SER A 49 -0.04 -2.02 0.62
N LEU A 50 -0.86 -1.59 -0.31
CA LEU A 50 -1.31 -2.38 -1.44
C LEU A 50 -1.04 -1.65 -2.74
N TYR A 51 -0.27 -2.28 -3.63
CA TYR A 51 0.03 -1.77 -4.96
C TYR A 51 -0.27 -2.87 -5.98
N HIS A 52 -0.56 -2.49 -7.23
CA HIS A 52 -0.74 -3.49 -8.28
C HIS A 52 -0.19 -3.01 -9.62
N THR A 53 0.01 -3.95 -10.54
CA THR A 53 0.37 -3.64 -11.92
C THR A 53 -0.86 -3.14 -12.67
N GLU A 54 -0.66 -2.25 -13.63
CA GLU A 54 -1.72 -1.79 -14.53
C GLU A 54 -1.71 -2.53 -15.87
N SER A 55 -0.62 -3.22 -16.16
CA SER A 55 -0.47 -4.05 -17.34
C SER A 55 -0.23 -5.50 -16.96
N GLU A 56 -0.51 -6.41 -17.90
CA GLU A 56 -0.25 -7.81 -17.70
C GLU A 56 1.24 -8.11 -17.64
N GLN A 57 1.64 -9.00 -16.73
CA GLN A 57 3.02 -9.37 -16.49
C GLN A 57 3.19 -10.88 -16.53
N ASN A 58 4.38 -11.32 -16.94
CA ASN A 58 4.80 -12.70 -16.72
C ASN A 58 5.11 -12.87 -15.22
N PRO A 59 4.60 -13.92 -14.55
CA PRO A 59 4.77 -14.06 -13.10
C PRO A 59 6.21 -14.11 -12.62
N ILE A 60 7.07 -14.82 -13.32
CA ILE A 60 8.48 -14.95 -12.95
C ILE A 60 9.18 -13.59 -13.10
N ASN A 61 8.95 -12.91 -14.22
CA ASN A 61 9.55 -11.59 -14.46
C ASN A 61 9.06 -10.56 -13.46
N ALA A 62 7.78 -10.57 -13.11
CA ALA A 62 7.22 -9.65 -12.14
C ALA A 62 7.91 -9.79 -10.77
N ILE A 63 8.06 -11.03 -10.31
CA ILE A 63 8.69 -11.31 -9.01
C ILE A 63 10.19 -10.96 -9.04
N MET A 64 10.90 -11.30 -10.10
CA MET A 64 12.33 -11.00 -10.21
C MET A 64 12.60 -9.51 -10.30
N LYS A 65 11.82 -8.77 -11.07
CA LYS A 65 11.93 -7.32 -11.16
C LYS A 65 11.61 -6.66 -9.81
N LEU A 66 10.58 -7.16 -9.13
CA LEU A 66 10.20 -6.67 -7.82
C LEU A 66 11.32 -6.85 -6.81
N GLN A 67 11.90 -8.04 -6.73
CA GLN A 67 13.01 -8.33 -5.83
C GLN A 67 14.20 -7.41 -6.12
N GLY A 68 14.59 -7.27 -7.37
CA GLY A 68 15.72 -6.42 -7.77
C GLY A 68 15.47 -4.95 -7.45
N SER A 69 14.29 -4.45 -7.77
CA SER A 69 13.96 -3.05 -7.52
C SER A 69 13.90 -2.71 -6.04
N LEU A 70 13.27 -3.56 -5.23
CA LEU A 70 13.19 -3.36 -3.79
C LEU A 70 14.56 -3.41 -3.13
N THR A 71 15.39 -4.39 -3.52
CA THR A 71 16.73 -4.54 -2.98
C THR A 71 17.61 -3.32 -3.30
N ASN A 72 17.52 -2.80 -4.52
CA ASN A 72 18.37 -1.71 -4.97
C ASN A 72 17.84 -0.32 -4.60
N ASN A 73 16.52 -0.15 -4.56
CA ASN A 73 15.90 1.17 -4.43
C ASN A 73 15.17 1.38 -3.12
N ALA A 74 14.91 0.33 -2.36
CA ALA A 74 14.19 0.41 -1.10
C ALA A 74 14.84 -0.48 -0.02
N PRO A 75 16.11 -0.20 0.35
CA PRO A 75 16.81 -1.04 1.33
C PRO A 75 16.14 -1.06 2.71
N ARG A 76 15.52 0.05 3.11
CA ARG A 76 14.80 0.12 4.39
C ARG A 76 13.54 -0.73 4.37
N PHE A 77 12.87 -0.84 3.24
CA PHE A 77 11.76 -1.78 3.08
C PHE A 77 12.25 -3.20 3.35
N CYS A 78 13.34 -3.61 2.71
CA CYS A 78 13.89 -4.95 2.88
C CYS A 78 14.33 -5.23 4.32
N GLN A 79 14.82 -4.20 5.01
CA GLN A 79 15.27 -4.33 6.40
C GLN A 79 14.11 -4.50 7.39
N TYR A 80 12.98 -3.84 7.14
CA TYR A 80 11.89 -3.77 8.12
C TYR A 80 10.63 -4.50 7.71
N VAL A 81 10.60 -5.16 6.55
CA VAL A 81 9.41 -5.89 6.12
C VAL A 81 9.15 -7.09 7.04
N LYS A 82 7.93 -7.18 7.55
CA LYS A 82 7.47 -8.33 8.33
C LYS A 82 6.87 -9.38 7.42
N ARG A 83 6.05 -8.93 6.46
CA ARG A 83 5.38 -9.81 5.51
C ARG A 83 5.23 -9.07 4.19
N VAL A 84 5.44 -9.80 3.11
CA VAL A 84 5.16 -9.32 1.77
C VAL A 84 4.59 -10.47 0.97
N HIS A 85 3.48 -10.22 0.30
CA HIS A 85 2.80 -11.22 -0.53
C HIS A 85 2.54 -10.63 -1.90
N VAL A 86 2.81 -11.44 -2.92
CA VAL A 86 2.45 -11.11 -4.30
C VAL A 86 1.39 -12.11 -4.72
N PHE A 87 0.29 -11.63 -5.27
CA PHE A 87 -0.79 -12.49 -5.69
C PHE A 87 -1.32 -12.07 -7.06
N ARG A 88 -1.82 -13.05 -7.78
CA ARG A 88 -2.43 -12.83 -9.09
C ARG A 88 -3.79 -12.20 -8.92
N MET A 89 -4.05 -11.13 -9.68
CA MET A 89 -5.35 -10.50 -9.73
C MET A 89 -6.16 -11.07 -10.88
N GLU A 90 -7.29 -11.68 -10.57
CA GLU A 90 -8.27 -12.10 -11.56
C GLU A 90 -9.27 -10.97 -11.79
N GLU A 91 -9.85 -10.49 -10.72
CA GLU A 91 -10.84 -9.43 -10.73
C GLU A 91 -10.81 -8.71 -9.39
N TRP A 92 -10.99 -7.42 -9.42
CA TRP A 92 -11.16 -6.66 -8.19
C TRP A 92 -12.08 -5.46 -8.46
N SER A 93 -12.76 -5.01 -7.40
CA SER A 93 -13.61 -3.84 -7.48
C SER A 93 -13.38 -2.94 -6.27
N ASP A 94 -13.36 -1.65 -6.51
CA ASP A 94 -13.36 -0.67 -5.41
C ASP A 94 -14.82 -0.49 -4.96
N VAL A 95 -15.11 -0.98 -3.76
CA VAL A 95 -16.45 -0.91 -3.18
C VAL A 95 -16.53 0.10 -2.02
N THR A 96 -15.54 0.97 -1.93
CA THR A 96 -15.42 1.94 -0.84
C THR A 96 -16.70 2.77 -0.69
N ASP A 97 -17.17 3.36 -1.76
CA ASP A 97 -18.36 4.23 -1.71
C ASP A 97 -19.64 3.47 -1.36
N LEU A 98 -19.73 2.23 -1.82
CA LEU A 98 -20.86 1.37 -1.49
C LEU A 98 -20.89 1.02 0.01
N ILE A 99 -19.74 0.68 0.57
CA ILE A 99 -19.62 0.27 1.97
C ILE A 99 -19.67 1.47 2.89
N ALA A 100 -19.01 2.57 2.54
CA ALA A 100 -18.95 3.77 3.37
C ALA A 100 -20.25 4.56 3.42
N ASN A 101 -21.22 4.23 2.57
CA ASN A 101 -22.52 4.89 2.52
C ASN A 101 -22.43 6.42 2.37
N ARG A 102 -21.51 6.87 1.51
CA ARG A 102 -21.26 8.29 1.27
C ARG A 102 -22.14 8.88 0.17
N ALA A 103 -22.86 8.02 -0.55
CA ALA A 103 -23.63 8.41 -1.74
C ALA A 103 -24.96 9.12 -1.42
N SER A 104 -25.49 8.98 -0.21
CA SER A 104 -26.66 9.74 0.20
C SER A 104 -26.25 11.16 0.55
N ALA A 105 -26.97 12.17 0.02
CA ALA A 105 -26.68 13.57 0.28
C ALA A 105 -26.58 13.80 1.80
N PRO A 106 -25.40 14.10 2.31
CA PRO A 106 -25.20 14.16 3.75
C PRO A 106 -25.85 15.41 4.33
N SER A 107 -26.61 15.24 5.42
CA SER A 107 -26.83 16.34 6.32
C SER A 107 -25.52 16.63 7.05
N PRO A 108 -25.31 17.83 7.59
CA PRO A 108 -24.10 18.12 8.38
C PRO A 108 -23.86 17.13 9.52
N ASP A 109 -24.91 16.61 10.12
CA ASP A 109 -24.82 15.60 11.19
C ASP A 109 -24.30 14.26 10.68
N ALA A 110 -24.64 13.86 9.46
CA ALA A 110 -24.15 12.63 8.86
C ALA A 110 -22.64 12.72 8.53
N GLU A 111 -22.16 13.88 8.12
CA GLU A 111 -20.74 14.11 7.89
C GLU A 111 -19.93 14.00 9.19
N GLU A 112 -20.43 14.55 10.28
CA GLU A 112 -19.77 14.44 11.58
C GLU A 112 -19.70 12.99 12.06
N GLU A 113 -20.75 12.22 11.88
CA GLU A 113 -20.77 10.79 12.25
C GLU A 113 -19.76 9.99 11.41
N LEU A 114 -19.62 10.29 10.13
CA LEU A 114 -18.64 9.62 9.27
C LEU A 114 -17.22 9.96 9.68
N GLU A 115 -16.93 11.20 10.03
CA GLU A 115 -15.62 11.61 10.52
C GLU A 115 -15.26 10.92 11.84
N GLU A 116 -16.19 10.80 12.75
CA GLU A 116 -16.00 10.06 14.01
C GLU A 116 -15.69 8.59 13.76
N GLN A 117 -16.38 7.96 12.81
CA GLN A 117 -16.11 6.57 12.46
C GLN A 117 -14.74 6.37 11.82
N GLU A 118 -14.30 7.29 10.99
CA GLU A 118 -12.95 7.26 10.41
C GLU A 118 -11.87 7.42 11.47
N GLU A 119 -12.07 8.32 12.43
CA GLU A 119 -11.14 8.48 13.55
C GLU A 119 -11.06 7.21 14.39
N LEU A 120 -12.18 6.56 14.68
CA LEU A 120 -12.20 5.31 15.43
C LEU A 120 -11.52 4.17 14.66
N ALA A 121 -11.68 4.13 13.35
CA ALA A 121 -11.02 3.12 12.51
C ALA A 121 -9.50 3.32 12.45
N THR A 122 -9.01 4.55 12.55
CA THR A 122 -7.57 4.84 12.51
C THR A 122 -6.88 4.63 13.86
N VAL A 123 -7.61 4.52 14.96
CA VAL A 123 -7.06 4.28 16.31
C VAL A 123 -6.77 2.80 16.54
N GLU A 124 -7.38 1.92 15.78
CA GLU A 124 -7.07 0.51 15.83
C GLU A 124 -5.79 0.23 15.04
#